data_6f780ca95597321203b57a887124d5b4
#
_entry.id   6f780ca95597321203b57a887124d5b4
#
_cell.length_a   1.000
_cell.length_b   1.000
_cell.length_c   1.000
_cell.angle_alpha   90.00
_cell.angle_beta   90.00
_cell.angle_gamma   90.00
#
_symmetry.space_group_name_H-M   'P 1'
#
loop_
_entity.id
_entity.type
_entity.pdbx_description
1 polymer ?
#
loop_
_entity_poly.entity_id
_entity_poly.type
_entity_poly.pdbx_seq_one_letter_code
_entity_poly.pdbx_strand_id
1 'polypeptide(L)'
;IDNGANIGILENDYGAVNVDMMLLKDLEGENCELEMIAGGCDADCHRRRFRTKLIAMGMYGYDRVIVEPSGIYDVDEFFDVLRDDPIDRWYEIGNVITVVDAKLEPELSDEADYLLASEAANAGCIVLSRSQEATEEEIENTIAHLNHAMEKVQCKRRFRDEIVIKDWNTFDEDDYKKLLSCGYV
;
A
#
# COMPACT_ATOMS: atom_id res chain seq x y z
N ILE A 1 16.50 -1.54 5.44
CA ILE A 1 17.48 -2.65 5.54
C ILE A 1 18.90 -2.06 5.68
N ASP A 2 19.32 -1.21 4.75
CA ASP A 2 20.69 -0.66 4.72
C ASP A 2 21.08 0.16 5.96
N ASN A 3 20.11 0.64 6.71
CA ASN A 3 20.30 1.38 7.97
C ASN A 3 20.35 0.47 9.21
N GLY A 4 20.37 -0.86 9.03
CA GLY A 4 20.40 -1.84 10.12
C GLY A 4 19.05 -2.07 10.82
N ALA A 5 17.95 -1.56 10.27
CA ALA A 5 16.61 -1.84 10.78
C ALA A 5 16.20 -3.28 10.48
N ASN A 6 15.56 -3.94 11.45
CA ASN A 6 14.96 -5.25 11.27
C ASN A 6 13.54 -5.10 10.69
N ILE A 7 13.33 -5.61 9.48
CA ILE A 7 12.12 -5.38 8.70
C ILE A 7 11.42 -6.70 8.40
N GLY A 8 10.11 -6.73 8.66
CA GLY A 8 9.21 -7.76 8.12
C GLY A 8 8.49 -7.24 6.88
N ILE A 9 8.43 -8.01 5.81
CA ILE A 9 7.61 -7.72 4.63
C ILE A 9 6.50 -8.76 4.58
N LEU A 10 5.27 -8.31 4.53
CA LEU A 10 4.08 -9.15 4.47
C LEU A 10 3.33 -8.93 3.17
N GLU A 11 3.47 -9.89 2.29
CA GLU A 11 2.73 -9.97 1.04
C GLU A 11 1.35 -10.59 1.28
N ASN A 12 0.32 -9.92 0.83
CA ASN A 12 -1.05 -10.35 0.98
C ASN A 12 -1.71 -10.54 -0.40
N ASP A 13 -1.38 -11.66 -1.06
CA ASP A 13 -1.82 -11.96 -2.42
C ASP A 13 -2.93 -13.02 -2.46
N TYR A 14 -3.91 -12.82 -3.33
CA TYR A 14 -4.95 -13.80 -3.66
C TYR A 14 -4.51 -14.82 -4.71
N GLY A 15 -3.35 -14.62 -5.34
CA GLY A 15 -2.84 -15.44 -6.42
C GLY A 15 -2.38 -16.83 -5.97
N ALA A 16 -2.43 -17.78 -6.89
CA ALA A 16 -1.86 -19.12 -6.68
C ALA A 16 -0.33 -19.15 -6.78
N VAL A 17 0.26 -18.14 -7.42
CA VAL A 17 1.72 -17.95 -7.58
C VAL A 17 2.02 -16.51 -7.23
N ASN A 18 2.77 -16.32 -6.15
CA ASN A 18 3.20 -14.99 -5.75
C ASN A 18 4.48 -14.63 -6.50
N VAL A 19 4.35 -13.76 -7.51
CA VAL A 19 5.46 -13.28 -8.33
C VAL A 19 6.29 -12.27 -7.53
N ASP A 20 5.65 -11.47 -6.68
CA ASP A 20 6.26 -10.38 -5.92
C ASP A 20 7.24 -10.95 -4.88
N MET A 21 6.84 -12.03 -4.19
CA MET A 21 7.75 -12.77 -3.31
C MET A 21 9.01 -13.28 -4.03
N MET A 22 8.89 -13.67 -5.30
CA MET A 22 10.07 -14.09 -6.08
C MET A 22 11.01 -12.92 -6.37
N LEU A 23 10.46 -11.73 -6.61
CA LEU A 23 11.24 -10.51 -6.85
C LEU A 23 11.91 -10.00 -5.56
N LEU A 24 11.26 -10.18 -4.43
CA LEU A 24 11.75 -9.73 -3.12
C LEU A 24 12.72 -10.73 -2.46
N LYS A 25 12.84 -11.94 -2.97
CA LYS A 25 13.63 -13.03 -2.35
C LYS A 25 15.09 -12.65 -2.08
N ASP A 26 15.68 -11.83 -2.90
CA ASP A 26 17.06 -11.37 -2.73
C ASP A 26 17.23 -10.39 -1.55
N LEU A 27 16.14 -9.88 -0.99
CA LEU A 27 16.14 -9.03 0.21
C LEU A 27 16.12 -9.84 1.50
N GLU A 28 15.77 -11.14 1.43
CA GLU A 28 15.69 -12.02 2.60
C GLU A 28 17.08 -12.22 3.23
N GLY A 29 17.19 -11.99 4.53
CA GLY A 29 18.46 -12.07 5.25
C GLY A 29 18.32 -11.78 6.73
N GLU A 30 19.42 -11.51 7.40
CA GLU A 30 19.46 -11.32 8.86
C GLU A 30 18.56 -10.20 9.36
N ASN A 31 18.34 -9.15 8.55
CA ASN A 31 17.56 -7.96 8.90
C ASN A 31 16.27 -7.81 8.05
N CYS A 32 15.90 -8.82 7.28
CA CYS A 32 14.69 -8.79 6.47
C CYS A 32 14.08 -10.18 6.36
N GLU A 33 12.86 -10.32 6.81
CA GLU A 33 12.07 -11.54 6.68
C GLU A 33 10.87 -11.31 5.78
N LEU A 34 10.67 -12.23 4.85
CA LEU A 34 9.54 -12.22 3.91
C LEU A 34 8.47 -13.18 4.39
N GLU A 35 7.26 -12.69 4.51
CA GLU A 35 6.10 -13.46 4.91
C GLU A 35 4.97 -13.28 3.91
N MET A 36 4.15 -14.31 3.75
CA MET A 36 3.09 -14.33 2.76
C MET A 36 1.78 -14.81 3.36
N ILE A 37 0.69 -14.21 2.91
CA ILE A 37 -0.66 -14.74 3.06
C ILE A 37 -1.15 -15.14 1.67
N ALA A 38 -1.18 -16.43 1.41
CA ALA A 38 -1.67 -16.97 0.14
C ALA A 38 -3.03 -17.61 0.32
N GLY A 39 -3.91 -17.32 -0.60
CA GLY A 39 -5.22 -17.95 -0.73
C GLY A 39 -6.13 -17.72 0.48
N GLY A 40 -7.38 -17.91 0.25
CA GLY A 40 -8.46 -17.90 1.25
C GLY A 40 -9.69 -18.46 0.59
N CYS A 41 -10.54 -19.17 1.34
CA CYS A 41 -11.81 -19.65 0.79
C CYS A 41 -12.86 -18.52 0.72
N ASP A 42 -12.66 -17.48 1.55
CA ASP A 42 -13.53 -16.31 1.66
C ASP A 42 -12.80 -15.15 2.39
N ALA A 43 -13.42 -13.98 2.45
CA ALA A 43 -12.90 -12.78 3.09
C ALA A 43 -12.61 -13.00 4.59
N ASP A 44 -13.50 -13.68 5.31
CA ASP A 44 -13.34 -13.97 6.74
C ASP A 44 -12.10 -14.86 7.02
N CYS A 45 -11.87 -15.83 6.15
CA CYS A 45 -10.69 -16.70 6.24
C CYS A 45 -9.42 -15.89 6.01
N HIS A 46 -9.44 -14.99 5.04
CA HIS A 46 -8.32 -14.14 4.71
C HIS A 46 -8.00 -13.15 5.85
N ARG A 47 -9.00 -12.46 6.37
CA ARG A 47 -8.88 -11.58 7.55
C ARG A 47 -8.27 -12.29 8.76
N ARG A 48 -8.72 -13.51 9.06
CA ARG A 48 -8.17 -14.32 10.17
C ARG A 48 -6.72 -14.68 9.95
N ARG A 49 -6.32 -15.04 8.72
CA ARG A 49 -4.92 -15.34 8.38
C ARG A 49 -4.05 -14.11 8.53
N PHE A 50 -4.50 -12.98 8.01
CA PHE A 50 -3.81 -11.70 8.14
C PHE A 50 -3.59 -11.34 9.61
N ARG A 51 -4.65 -11.39 10.41
CA ARG A 51 -4.56 -11.16 11.86
C ARG A 51 -3.57 -12.10 12.54
N THR A 52 -3.63 -13.39 12.24
CA THR A 52 -2.73 -14.40 12.83
C THR A 52 -1.27 -14.14 12.44
N LYS A 53 -1.03 -13.76 11.21
CA LYS A 53 0.31 -13.45 10.71
C LYS A 53 0.88 -12.20 11.39
N LEU A 54 0.10 -11.13 11.54
CA LEU A 54 0.52 -9.94 12.27
C LEU A 54 0.84 -10.25 13.74
N ILE A 55 0.05 -11.10 14.39
CA ILE A 55 0.36 -11.54 15.76
C ILE A 55 1.71 -12.27 15.80
N ALA A 56 1.97 -13.18 14.88
CA ALA A 56 3.24 -13.90 14.81
C ALA A 56 4.41 -12.93 14.57
N MET A 57 4.27 -12.03 13.61
CA MET A 57 5.30 -11.03 13.28
C MET A 57 5.57 -10.07 14.45
N GLY A 58 4.55 -9.68 15.21
CA GLY A 58 4.70 -8.86 16.42
C GLY A 58 5.54 -9.53 17.50
N MET A 59 5.57 -10.85 17.54
CA MET A 59 6.41 -11.61 18.49
C MET A 59 7.89 -11.66 18.08
N TYR A 60 8.22 -11.43 16.81
CA TYR A 60 9.60 -11.39 16.32
C TYR A 60 10.30 -10.05 16.61
N GLY A 61 9.56 -8.99 16.89
CA GLY A 61 10.11 -7.70 17.31
C GLY A 61 10.78 -6.93 16.17
N TYR A 62 10.13 -6.88 15.00
CA TYR A 62 10.58 -6.02 13.90
C TYR A 62 10.47 -4.55 14.25
N ASP A 63 11.44 -3.76 13.79
CA ASP A 63 11.38 -2.30 13.87
C ASP A 63 10.28 -1.72 12.97
N ARG A 64 10.01 -2.40 11.84
CA ARG A 64 8.96 -2.03 10.90
C ARG A 64 8.43 -3.26 10.17
N VAL A 65 7.11 -3.30 9.98
CA VAL A 65 6.46 -4.24 9.08
C VAL A 65 5.90 -3.47 7.89
N ILE A 66 6.29 -3.86 6.69
CA ILE A 66 5.76 -3.35 5.43
C ILE A 66 4.71 -4.36 4.97
N VAL A 67 3.50 -3.89 4.72
CA VAL A 67 2.42 -4.74 4.23
C VAL A 67 2.04 -4.28 2.83
N GLU A 68 2.05 -5.19 1.88
CA GLU A 68 1.47 -4.99 0.56
C GLU A 68 0.14 -5.77 0.48
N PRO A 69 -1.01 -5.10 0.63
CA PRO A 69 -2.29 -5.75 0.46
C PRO A 69 -2.61 -5.96 -1.02
N SER A 70 -3.39 -6.99 -1.33
CA SER A 70 -3.96 -7.14 -2.68
C SER A 70 -4.80 -5.92 -3.04
N GLY A 71 -4.69 -5.43 -4.29
CA GLY A 71 -5.44 -4.29 -4.79
C GLY A 71 -6.97 -4.46 -4.87
N ILE A 72 -7.50 -5.60 -4.46
CA ILE A 72 -8.94 -5.86 -4.30
C ILE A 72 -9.36 -6.01 -2.83
N TYR A 73 -8.40 -5.78 -1.90
CA TYR A 73 -8.66 -5.92 -0.47
C TYR A 73 -9.38 -4.69 0.06
N ASP A 74 -10.35 -4.91 0.95
CA ASP A 74 -11.06 -3.82 1.61
C ASP A 74 -10.12 -3.11 2.61
N VAL A 75 -9.86 -1.84 2.33
CA VAL A 75 -8.94 -1.01 3.13
C VAL A 75 -9.48 -0.81 4.55
N ASP A 76 -10.78 -0.70 4.73
CA ASP A 76 -11.39 -0.54 6.04
C ASP A 76 -11.22 -1.82 6.89
N GLU A 77 -11.36 -3.00 6.28
CA GLU A 77 -11.08 -4.27 6.97
C GLU A 77 -9.61 -4.37 7.40
N PHE A 78 -8.69 -3.86 6.58
CA PHE A 78 -7.27 -3.82 6.91
C PHE A 78 -7.02 -2.99 8.17
N PHE A 79 -7.54 -1.77 8.22
CA PHE A 79 -7.37 -0.90 9.38
C PHE A 79 -8.10 -1.41 10.62
N ASP A 80 -9.24 -2.06 10.46
CA ASP A 80 -9.95 -2.71 11.56
C ASP A 80 -9.11 -3.81 12.21
N VAL A 81 -8.42 -4.64 11.42
CA VAL A 81 -7.51 -5.66 11.97
C VAL A 81 -6.37 -5.02 12.76
N LEU A 82 -5.81 -3.89 12.30
CA LEU A 82 -4.75 -3.20 13.00
C LEU A 82 -5.20 -2.59 14.34
N ARG A 83 -6.50 -2.32 14.48
CA ARG A 83 -7.11 -1.77 15.70
C ARG A 83 -7.63 -2.85 16.66
N ASP A 84 -7.59 -4.13 16.26
CA ASP A 84 -8.00 -5.26 17.09
C ASP A 84 -6.96 -5.59 18.16
N ASP A 85 -7.41 -5.91 19.39
CA ASP A 85 -6.55 -6.47 20.45
C ASP A 85 -6.04 -7.88 20.06
N PRO A 86 -4.75 -8.20 20.22
CA PRO A 86 -3.67 -7.43 20.82
C PRO A 86 -2.83 -6.60 19.83
N ILE A 87 -3.20 -6.55 18.56
CA ILE A 87 -2.41 -5.95 17.47
C ILE A 87 -2.22 -4.46 17.72
N ASP A 88 -3.27 -3.77 18.16
CA ASP A 88 -3.27 -2.33 18.49
C ASP A 88 -2.24 -1.93 19.57
N ARG A 89 -1.77 -2.91 20.36
CA ARG A 89 -0.75 -2.69 21.40
C ARG A 89 0.67 -2.91 20.91
N TRP A 90 0.83 -3.57 19.77
CA TRP A 90 2.14 -3.98 19.25
C TRP A 90 2.54 -3.19 18.00
N TYR A 91 1.55 -2.63 17.32
CA TYR A 91 1.77 -1.90 16.07
C TYR A 91 1.25 -0.47 16.18
N GLU A 92 2.01 0.41 15.55
CA GLU A 92 1.60 1.77 15.25
C GLU A 92 1.55 1.93 13.73
N ILE A 93 0.47 2.51 13.22
CA ILE A 93 0.36 2.78 11.79
C ILE A 93 1.34 3.90 11.46
N GLY A 94 2.33 3.60 10.65
CA GLY A 94 3.38 4.54 10.27
C GLY A 94 2.97 5.42 9.09
N ASN A 95 3.04 4.87 7.90
CA ASN A 95 2.70 5.58 6.67
C ASN A 95 1.92 4.68 5.71
N VAL A 96 0.99 5.30 5.01
CA VAL A 96 0.15 4.68 3.98
C VAL A 96 0.48 5.31 2.64
N ILE A 97 0.86 4.48 1.68
CA ILE A 97 1.23 4.89 0.34
C ILE A 97 0.28 4.18 -0.63
N THR A 98 -0.42 4.96 -1.45
CA THR A 98 -1.23 4.40 -2.53
C THR A 98 -0.50 4.57 -3.85
N VAL A 99 -0.38 3.49 -4.61
CA VAL A 99 0.28 3.49 -5.92
C VAL A 99 -0.80 3.49 -7.00
N VAL A 100 -0.80 4.51 -7.85
CA VAL A 100 -1.76 4.68 -8.94
C VAL A 100 -1.01 4.71 -10.26
N ASP A 101 -1.54 4.05 -11.28
CA ASP A 101 -0.97 4.09 -12.62
C ASP A 101 -1.10 5.51 -13.20
N ALA A 102 0.02 6.10 -13.64
CA ALA A 102 0.02 7.41 -14.28
C ALA A 102 -0.75 7.44 -15.61
N LYS A 103 -1.06 6.28 -16.18
CA LYS A 103 -1.85 6.08 -17.40
C LYS A 103 -3.19 5.43 -17.07
N LEU A 104 -3.85 5.91 -16.03
CA LEU A 104 -5.17 5.43 -15.64
C LEU A 104 -6.15 5.56 -16.81
N GLU A 105 -6.97 4.53 -17.02
CA GLU A 105 -7.99 4.57 -18.05
C GLU A 105 -8.97 5.74 -17.81
N PRO A 106 -9.38 6.45 -18.88
CA PRO A 106 -10.24 7.62 -18.73
C PRO A 106 -11.62 7.34 -18.13
N GLU A 107 -12.11 6.12 -18.31
CA GLU A 107 -13.41 5.66 -17.81
C GLU A 107 -13.24 4.39 -17.00
N LEU A 108 -13.40 4.49 -15.69
CA LEU A 108 -13.47 3.34 -14.79
C LEU A 108 -14.94 3.00 -14.48
N SER A 109 -15.17 1.75 -14.08
CA SER A 109 -16.47 1.37 -13.51
C SER A 109 -16.70 2.06 -12.16
N ASP A 110 -17.95 2.18 -11.73
CA ASP A 110 -18.25 2.78 -10.42
C ASP A 110 -17.60 2.00 -9.25
N GLU A 111 -17.46 0.69 -9.39
CA GLU A 111 -16.77 -0.16 -8.42
C GLU A 111 -15.28 0.14 -8.37
N ALA A 112 -14.65 0.33 -9.53
CA ALA A 112 -13.22 0.67 -9.62
C ALA A 112 -12.94 2.08 -9.08
N ASP A 113 -13.81 3.05 -9.35
CA ASP A 113 -13.73 4.40 -8.78
C ASP A 113 -13.89 4.38 -7.25
N TYR A 114 -14.82 3.56 -6.75
CA TYR A 114 -15.00 3.39 -5.31
C TYR A 114 -13.74 2.81 -4.66
N LEU A 115 -13.16 1.75 -5.26
CA LEU A 115 -11.94 1.12 -4.77
C LEU A 115 -10.78 2.10 -4.77
N LEU A 116 -10.56 2.81 -5.89
CA LEU A 116 -9.53 3.84 -6.03
C LEU A 116 -9.65 4.92 -4.94
N ALA A 117 -10.86 5.40 -4.70
CA ALA A 117 -11.13 6.40 -3.68
C ALA A 117 -10.90 5.85 -2.26
N SER A 118 -11.33 4.63 -1.98
CA SER A 118 -11.13 3.95 -0.69
C SER A 118 -9.66 3.79 -0.36
N GLU A 119 -8.87 3.30 -1.31
CA GLU A 119 -7.42 3.14 -1.16
C GLU A 119 -6.69 4.48 -0.96
N ALA A 120 -7.13 5.53 -1.67
CA ALA A 120 -6.52 6.85 -1.59
C ALA A 120 -6.92 7.64 -0.33
N ALA A 121 -8.08 7.36 0.24
CA ALA A 121 -8.64 8.17 1.33
C ALA A 121 -7.72 8.25 2.56
N ASN A 122 -7.07 7.16 2.91
CA ASN A 122 -6.18 7.06 4.06
C ASN A 122 -4.69 7.29 3.73
N ALA A 123 -4.34 7.47 2.46
CA ALA A 123 -2.95 7.60 2.03
C ALA A 123 -2.29 8.88 2.55
N GLY A 124 -1.12 8.79 3.13
CA GLY A 124 -0.28 9.96 3.41
C GLY A 124 0.34 10.56 2.16
N CYS A 125 0.59 9.74 1.13
CA CYS A 125 0.97 10.19 -0.21
C CYS A 125 0.48 9.22 -1.29
N ILE A 126 0.36 9.76 -2.51
CA ILE A 126 0.09 8.99 -3.73
C ILE A 126 1.38 8.93 -4.54
N VAL A 127 1.70 7.77 -5.07
CA VAL A 127 2.82 7.58 -6.02
C VAL A 127 2.25 7.22 -7.38
N LEU A 128 2.57 7.99 -8.40
CA LEU A 128 2.20 7.63 -9.77
C LEU A 128 3.24 6.69 -10.36
N SER A 129 2.88 5.42 -10.51
CA SER A 129 3.71 4.43 -11.19
C SER A 129 3.72 4.68 -12.69
N ARG A 130 4.78 4.24 -13.37
CA ARG A 130 4.99 4.43 -14.83
C ARG A 130 4.93 5.89 -15.29
N SER A 131 5.17 6.84 -14.41
CA SER A 131 5.15 8.28 -14.74
C SER A 131 6.17 8.66 -15.83
N GLN A 132 7.27 7.92 -15.96
CA GLN A 132 8.25 8.08 -17.03
C GLN A 132 7.74 7.66 -18.41
N GLU A 133 6.66 6.91 -18.49
CA GLU A 133 6.03 6.44 -19.72
C GLU A 133 4.80 7.27 -20.12
N ALA A 134 4.33 8.12 -19.20
CA ALA A 134 3.13 8.91 -19.36
C ALA A 134 3.45 10.32 -19.88
N THR A 135 2.54 10.86 -20.66
CA THR A 135 2.57 12.27 -21.05
C THR A 135 2.06 13.16 -19.91
N GLU A 136 2.38 14.45 -19.96
CA GLU A 136 1.84 15.43 -19.00
C GLU A 136 0.31 15.42 -18.96
N GLU A 137 -0.33 15.29 -20.14
CA GLU A 137 -1.79 15.21 -20.25
C GLU A 137 -2.36 13.96 -19.58
N GLU A 138 -1.75 12.79 -19.75
CA GLU A 138 -2.16 11.55 -19.09
C GLU A 138 -2.04 11.66 -17.56
N ILE A 139 -0.95 12.25 -17.06
CA ILE A 139 -0.74 12.51 -15.64
C ILE A 139 -1.82 13.45 -15.08
N GLU A 140 -2.07 14.58 -15.75
CA GLU A 140 -3.11 15.53 -15.34
C GLU A 140 -4.50 14.88 -15.33
N ASN A 141 -4.81 14.07 -16.35
CA ASN A 141 -6.07 13.34 -16.43
C ASN A 141 -6.20 12.32 -15.28
N THR A 142 -5.14 11.59 -14.96
CA THR A 142 -5.12 10.65 -13.82
C THR A 142 -5.39 11.37 -12.49
N ILE A 143 -4.73 12.51 -12.26
CA ILE A 143 -4.94 13.31 -11.04
C ILE A 143 -6.38 13.85 -10.97
N ALA A 144 -6.90 14.33 -12.09
CA ALA A 144 -8.28 14.81 -12.17
C ALA A 144 -9.27 13.67 -11.89
N HIS A 145 -9.04 12.48 -12.46
CA HIS A 145 -9.88 11.32 -12.25
C HIS A 145 -9.86 10.86 -10.79
N LEU A 146 -8.67 10.78 -10.17
CA LEU A 146 -8.53 10.45 -8.74
C LEU A 146 -9.35 11.41 -7.87
N ASN A 147 -9.25 12.72 -8.11
CA ASN A 147 -10.03 13.71 -7.38
C ASN A 147 -11.54 13.61 -7.66
N HIS A 148 -11.93 13.20 -8.86
CA HIS A 148 -13.32 12.93 -9.20
C HIS A 148 -13.86 11.69 -8.46
N ALA A 149 -13.08 10.61 -8.38
CA ALA A 149 -13.44 9.42 -7.62
C ALA A 149 -13.66 9.77 -6.13
N MET A 150 -12.78 10.61 -5.55
CA MET A 150 -12.96 11.12 -4.19
C MET A 150 -14.28 11.90 -4.01
N GLU A 151 -14.70 12.67 -5.02
CA GLU A 151 -15.99 13.38 -4.99
C GLU A 151 -17.18 12.43 -5.00
N LYS A 152 -17.12 11.38 -5.84
CA LYS A 152 -18.19 10.35 -5.91
C LYS A 152 -18.47 9.72 -4.56
N VAL A 153 -17.44 9.47 -3.75
CA VAL A 153 -17.58 8.93 -2.38
C VAL A 153 -17.79 10.01 -1.32
N GLN A 154 -18.04 11.25 -1.72
CA GLN A 154 -18.27 12.41 -0.83
C GLN A 154 -17.08 12.72 0.10
N CYS A 155 -15.87 12.28 -0.23
CA CYS A 155 -14.67 12.64 0.47
C CYS A 155 -14.24 14.06 0.09
N LYS A 156 -13.90 14.88 1.09
CA LYS A 156 -13.49 16.28 0.89
C LYS A 156 -12.02 16.43 0.52
N ARG A 157 -11.24 15.36 0.70
CA ARG A 157 -9.81 15.38 0.41
C ARG A 157 -9.58 15.55 -1.09
N ARG A 158 -8.55 16.32 -1.43
CA ARG A 158 -8.07 16.51 -2.80
C ARG A 158 -6.57 16.37 -2.83
N PHE A 159 -6.10 15.66 -3.83
CA PHE A 159 -4.68 15.39 -4.02
C PHE A 159 -4.08 16.41 -4.99
N ARG A 160 -2.94 16.96 -4.63
CA ARG A 160 -2.13 17.85 -5.45
C ARG A 160 -0.65 17.75 -5.05
N ASP A 161 -0.30 18.18 -3.86
CA ASP A 161 1.09 18.28 -3.39
C ASP A 161 1.59 16.95 -2.75
N GLU A 162 0.67 16.08 -2.34
CA GLU A 162 0.98 14.76 -1.81
C GLU A 162 1.29 13.72 -2.90
N ILE A 163 1.18 14.10 -4.18
CA ILE A 163 1.46 13.19 -5.31
C ILE A 163 2.95 13.21 -5.63
N VAL A 164 3.53 12.03 -5.69
CA VAL A 164 4.90 11.81 -6.17
C VAL A 164 4.86 11.41 -7.63
N ILE A 165 5.37 12.29 -8.49
CA ILE A 165 5.44 12.11 -9.95
C ILE A 165 6.92 12.05 -10.32
N LYS A 166 7.55 10.88 -10.16
CA LYS A 166 8.98 10.71 -10.44
C LYS A 166 9.25 9.26 -10.81
N ASP A 167 10.13 9.04 -11.77
CA ASP A 167 10.63 7.69 -12.06
C ASP A 167 11.34 7.14 -10.82
N TRP A 168 10.83 6.02 -10.29
CA TRP A 168 11.37 5.38 -9.09
C TRP A 168 12.84 4.97 -9.22
N ASN A 169 13.33 4.71 -10.45
CA ASN A 169 14.75 4.45 -10.70
C ASN A 169 15.65 5.67 -10.45
N THR A 170 15.06 6.85 -10.34
CA THR A 170 15.78 8.12 -10.09
C THR A 170 15.57 8.64 -8.69
N PHE A 171 14.91 7.87 -7.81
CA PHE A 171 14.69 8.26 -6.41
C PHE A 171 16.04 8.43 -5.68
N ASP A 172 16.12 9.48 -4.94
CA ASP A 172 17.25 9.79 -4.05
C ASP A 172 16.85 9.61 -2.56
N GLU A 173 17.78 9.87 -1.66
CA GLU A 173 17.52 9.73 -0.22
C GLU A 173 16.37 10.62 0.28
N ASP A 174 16.18 11.80 -0.30
CA ASP A 174 15.12 12.72 0.12
C ASP A 174 13.74 12.26 -0.36
N ASP A 175 13.66 11.64 -1.54
CA ASP A 175 12.44 10.98 -2.01
C ASP A 175 12.02 9.84 -1.07
N TYR A 176 12.97 8.96 -0.71
CA TYR A 176 12.69 7.89 0.23
C TYR A 176 12.32 8.41 1.63
N LYS A 177 12.97 9.47 2.13
CA LYS A 177 12.60 10.11 3.40
C LYS A 177 11.18 10.65 3.35
N LYS A 178 10.78 11.27 2.22
CA LYS A 178 9.41 11.76 2.01
C LYS A 178 8.40 10.61 2.10
N LEU A 179 8.65 9.50 1.40
CA LEU A 179 7.79 8.32 1.44
C LEU A 179 7.70 7.71 2.85
N LEU A 180 8.85 7.62 3.56
CA LEU A 180 8.91 7.04 4.89
C LEU A 180 8.28 7.92 5.98
N SER A 181 8.02 9.19 5.69
CA SER A 181 7.47 10.17 6.63
C SER A 181 6.12 10.75 6.23
N CYS A 182 5.49 10.24 5.17
CA CYS A 182 4.23 10.80 4.67
C CYS A 182 3.05 10.61 5.64
N GLY A 183 3.16 9.69 6.60
CA GLY A 183 2.09 9.42 7.56
C GLY A 183 0.88 8.73 6.92
N TYR A 184 -0.29 8.96 7.53
CA TYR A 184 -1.61 8.56 7.01
C TYR A 184 -2.68 9.56 7.49
N VAL A 185 -3.88 9.51 6.92
CA VAL A 185 -4.98 10.44 7.22
C VAL A 185 -6.19 9.70 7.76
#